data_f141faa9e34e7b023084c48bfe7ad8c6
#
_entry.id   f141faa9e34e7b023084c48bfe7ad8c6
#
_cell.length_a   1.000
_cell.length_b   1.000
_cell.length_c   1.000
_cell.angle_alpha   90.00
_cell.angle_beta   90.00
_cell.angle_gamma   90.00
#
_symmetry.space_group_name_H-M   'P 1'
#
loop_
_entity.id
_entity.type
_entity.pdbx_description
1 polymer ?
#
loop_
_entity_poly.entity_id
_entity_poly.type
_entity_poly.pdbx_seq_one_letter_code
_entity_poly.pdbx_strand_id
1 'polypeptide(L)'
;MIDDPQVLDINPFKRKSVSVHWELMFTRSLFETQDMAAQGEHLNELSRLVDAGTIRTTLGETFGPINAANLKRAHALIETGRAKGKIVLEGF
;
A
#
# COMPACT_ATOMS: atom_id res chain seq x y z
N MET A 1 -4.67 -9.21 0.76
CA MET A 1 -5.91 -8.93 1.51
C MET A 1 -5.51 -8.10 2.72
N ILE A 2 -6.20 -6.99 2.98
CA ILE A 2 -5.84 -6.05 4.06
C ILE A 2 -6.56 -6.45 5.36
N ASP A 3 -7.83 -6.84 5.25
CA ASP A 3 -8.64 -7.25 6.39
C ASP A 3 -8.67 -8.77 6.51
N ASP A 4 -8.60 -9.26 7.73
CA ASP A 4 -8.69 -10.69 8.02
C ASP A 4 -10.17 -11.11 7.98
N PRO A 5 -10.60 -11.93 7.01
CA PRO A 5 -11.95 -12.44 7.01
C PRO A 5 -12.13 -13.45 8.13
N GLN A 6 -13.31 -13.48 8.72
CA GLN A 6 -13.65 -14.51 9.73
C GLN A 6 -13.54 -15.92 9.17
N VAL A 7 -13.85 -16.10 7.90
CA VAL A 7 -13.75 -17.38 7.17
C VAL A 7 -13.21 -17.12 5.77
N LEU A 8 -12.22 -17.89 5.36
CA LEU A 8 -11.71 -17.93 3.99
C LEU A 8 -11.92 -19.34 3.42
N ASP A 9 -12.90 -19.52 2.52
CA ASP A 9 -13.06 -20.78 1.80
C ASP A 9 -12.09 -20.82 0.62
N ILE A 10 -11.11 -21.71 0.68
CA ILE A 10 -10.11 -21.92 -0.39
C ILE A 10 -10.49 -23.02 -1.37
N ASN A 11 -11.56 -23.80 -1.12
CA ASN A 11 -11.96 -24.93 -1.98
C ASN A 11 -12.30 -24.53 -3.42
N PRO A 12 -12.90 -23.36 -3.72
CA PRO A 12 -13.14 -22.92 -5.09
C PRO A 12 -11.87 -22.83 -5.94
N PHE A 13 -10.70 -22.57 -5.32
CA PHE A 13 -9.41 -22.45 -6.03
C PHE A 13 -8.87 -23.79 -6.52
N LYS A 14 -9.28 -24.91 -5.90
CA LYS A 14 -8.82 -26.26 -6.27
C LYS A 14 -9.08 -26.57 -7.73
N ARG A 15 -10.24 -26.19 -8.28
CA ARG A 15 -10.61 -26.48 -9.67
C ARG A 15 -9.72 -25.78 -10.71
N LYS A 16 -9.04 -24.71 -10.32
CA LYS A 16 -8.16 -23.92 -11.18
C LYS A 16 -6.69 -24.09 -10.84
N SER A 17 -6.37 -25.00 -9.91
CA SER A 17 -5.00 -25.22 -9.41
C SER A 17 -4.30 -23.90 -8.96
N VAL A 18 -5.04 -23.02 -8.32
CA VAL A 18 -4.53 -21.74 -7.83
C VAL A 18 -3.81 -21.94 -6.50
N SER A 19 -2.65 -21.35 -6.36
CA SER A 19 -1.93 -21.27 -5.08
C SER A 19 -2.37 -20.05 -4.27
N VAL A 20 -2.43 -20.20 -2.95
CA VAL A 20 -2.69 -19.10 -2.01
C VAL A 20 -1.45 -18.86 -1.16
N HIS A 21 -0.96 -17.64 -1.18
CA HIS A 21 0.20 -17.21 -0.41
C HIS A 21 -0.19 -16.05 0.51
N TRP A 22 0.25 -16.13 1.75
CA TRP A 22 0.10 -15.05 2.70
C TRP A 22 1.30 -14.12 2.64
N GLU A 23 1.03 -12.83 2.68
CA GLU A 23 2.05 -11.81 2.79
C GLU A 23 1.65 -10.83 3.87
N LEU A 24 2.53 -10.67 4.85
CA LEU A 24 2.41 -9.69 5.92
C LEU A 24 3.59 -8.73 5.84
N MET A 25 3.31 -7.48 5.47
CA MET A 25 4.37 -6.46 5.29
C MET A 25 5.22 -6.22 6.54
N PHE A 26 4.67 -6.50 7.71
CA PHE A 26 5.36 -6.31 9.00
C PHE A 26 6.13 -7.55 9.49
N THR A 27 6.19 -8.62 8.71
CA THR A 27 6.85 -9.87 9.14
C THR A 27 8.26 -9.61 9.64
N ARG A 28 9.07 -8.85 8.89
CA ARG A 28 10.46 -8.58 9.25
C ARG A 28 10.60 -7.85 10.56
N SER A 29 9.84 -6.79 10.77
CA SER A 29 9.89 -6.00 12.02
C SER A 29 9.23 -6.72 13.20
N LEU A 30 8.12 -7.43 12.94
CA LEU A 30 7.36 -8.12 13.99
C LEU A 30 8.13 -9.32 14.57
N PHE A 31 8.86 -10.04 13.74
CA PHE A 31 9.64 -11.23 14.13
C PHE A 31 11.14 -10.97 14.21
N GLU A 32 11.57 -9.71 14.12
CA GLU A 32 12.98 -9.29 14.21
C GLU A 32 13.92 -10.18 13.38
N THR A 33 13.53 -10.40 12.10
CA THR A 33 14.28 -11.29 11.21
C THR A 33 15.67 -10.72 10.88
N GLN A 34 16.62 -11.58 10.53
CA GLN A 34 17.98 -11.17 10.19
C GLN A 34 18.07 -10.17 9.04
N ASP A 35 17.07 -10.19 8.14
CA ASP A 35 16.95 -9.30 6.98
C ASP A 35 16.02 -8.11 7.26
N MET A 36 15.85 -7.68 8.50
CA MET A 36 14.93 -6.60 8.90
C MET A 36 15.20 -5.29 8.13
N ALA A 37 16.47 -5.01 7.81
CA ALA A 37 16.87 -3.81 7.05
C ALA A 37 16.45 -3.84 5.58
N ALA A 38 16.16 -5.01 5.00
CA ALA A 38 15.85 -5.17 3.58
C ALA A 38 14.66 -4.33 3.12
N GLN A 39 13.67 -4.09 3.99
CA GLN A 39 12.53 -3.24 3.64
C GLN A 39 12.97 -1.79 3.35
N GLY A 40 13.85 -1.24 4.18
CA GLY A 40 14.41 0.10 3.96
C GLY A 40 15.25 0.18 2.69
N GLU A 41 16.05 -0.84 2.41
CA GLU A 41 16.85 -0.94 1.18
C GLU A 41 15.96 -0.97 -0.07
N HIS A 42 14.90 -1.78 -0.06
CA HIS A 42 13.94 -1.85 -1.17
C HIS A 42 13.20 -0.52 -1.39
N LEU A 43 12.81 0.17 -0.32
CA LEU A 43 12.14 1.47 -0.41
C LEU A 43 13.07 2.56 -0.98
N ASN A 44 14.35 2.56 -0.59
CA ASN A 44 15.36 3.46 -1.14
C ASN A 44 15.58 3.20 -2.63
N GLU A 45 15.67 1.93 -3.04
CA GLU A 45 15.79 1.57 -4.45
C GLU A 45 14.53 1.97 -5.24
N LEU A 46 13.35 1.75 -4.69
CA LEU A 46 12.09 2.17 -5.31
C LEU A 46 12.05 3.69 -5.51
N SER A 47 12.45 4.47 -4.50
CA SER A 47 12.54 5.93 -4.61
C SER A 47 13.46 6.34 -5.76
N ARG A 48 14.64 5.76 -5.82
CA ARG A 48 15.62 6.02 -6.89
C ARG A 48 15.07 5.69 -8.30
N LEU A 49 14.31 4.59 -8.43
CA LEU A 49 13.71 4.19 -9.70
C LEU A 49 12.57 5.11 -10.12
N VAL A 50 11.80 5.62 -9.16
CA VAL A 50 10.76 6.64 -9.42
C VAL A 50 11.40 7.95 -9.85
N ASP A 51 12.42 8.43 -9.14
CA ASP A 51 13.13 9.69 -9.47
C ASP A 51 13.80 9.62 -10.85
N ALA A 52 14.29 8.46 -11.23
CA ALA A 52 14.85 8.21 -12.57
C ALA A 52 13.78 8.06 -13.67
N GLY A 53 12.50 8.07 -13.34
CA GLY A 53 11.40 7.85 -14.27
C GLY A 53 11.26 6.42 -14.81
N THR A 54 12.00 5.46 -14.23
CA THR A 54 11.93 4.05 -14.62
C THR A 54 10.62 3.41 -14.15
N ILE A 55 10.16 3.80 -12.96
CA ILE A 55 8.87 3.37 -12.40
C ILE A 55 7.95 4.58 -12.33
N ARG A 56 6.72 4.40 -12.82
CA ARG A 56 5.68 5.43 -12.71
C ARG A 56 5.15 5.49 -11.28
N THR A 57 5.08 6.70 -10.72
CA THR A 57 4.41 6.93 -9.44
C THR A 57 2.93 6.52 -9.49
N THR A 58 2.40 6.13 -8.33
CA THR A 58 0.97 5.87 -8.13
C THR A 58 0.21 7.11 -7.65
N LEU A 59 0.82 8.30 -7.68
CA LEU A 59 0.15 9.56 -7.37
C LEU A 59 -1.07 9.73 -8.27
N GLY A 60 -2.24 9.81 -7.66
CA GLY A 60 -3.50 10.02 -8.36
C GLY A 60 -3.94 11.47 -8.30
N GLU A 61 -3.88 12.07 -7.12
CA GLU A 61 -4.43 13.41 -6.88
C GLU A 61 -3.67 14.13 -5.76
N THR A 62 -3.44 15.43 -5.94
CA THR A 62 -2.88 16.32 -4.90
C THR A 62 -3.97 17.24 -4.37
N PHE A 63 -4.21 17.21 -3.06
CA PHE A 63 -5.27 17.99 -2.41
C PHE A 63 -4.79 19.31 -1.81
N GLY A 64 -3.55 19.70 -2.10
CA GLY A 64 -2.95 20.93 -1.60
C GLY A 64 -2.46 20.82 -0.14
N PRO A 65 -2.40 21.92 0.62
CA PRO A 65 -1.76 21.94 1.92
C PRO A 65 -2.46 21.05 2.95
N ILE A 66 -1.66 20.55 3.91
CA ILE A 66 -2.16 19.78 5.05
C ILE A 66 -2.93 20.72 5.98
N ASN A 67 -4.25 20.61 5.97
CA ASN A 67 -5.16 21.29 6.88
C ASN A 67 -6.44 20.48 7.07
N ALA A 68 -7.23 20.83 8.08
CA ALA A 68 -8.44 20.09 8.43
C ALA A 68 -9.45 19.98 7.27
N ALA A 69 -9.60 21.00 6.46
CA ALA A 69 -10.54 20.99 5.34
C ALA A 69 -10.10 20.01 4.25
N ASN A 70 -8.83 20.03 3.87
CA ASN A 70 -8.29 19.13 2.85
C ASN A 70 -8.20 17.68 3.35
N LEU A 71 -7.85 17.46 4.62
CA LEU A 71 -7.88 16.14 5.23
C LEU A 71 -9.30 15.55 5.22
N LYS A 72 -10.31 16.35 5.58
CA LYS A 72 -11.71 15.91 5.53
C LYS A 72 -12.14 15.48 4.13
N ARG A 73 -11.73 16.22 3.09
CA ARG A 73 -11.98 15.85 1.68
C ARG A 73 -11.27 14.54 1.29
N ALA A 74 -10.00 14.38 1.70
CA ALA A 74 -9.23 13.17 1.42
C ALA A 74 -9.86 11.94 2.06
N HIS A 75 -10.25 12.03 3.34
CA HIS A 75 -10.96 10.96 4.04
C HIS A 75 -12.27 10.60 3.34
N ALA A 76 -13.09 11.60 3.01
CA ALA A 76 -14.36 11.38 2.33
C ALA A 76 -14.17 10.62 1.00
N LEU A 77 -13.13 10.95 0.21
CA LEU A 77 -12.84 10.23 -1.03
C LEU A 77 -12.39 8.80 -0.78
N ILE A 78 -11.50 8.57 0.19
CA ILE A 78 -11.01 7.22 0.53
C ILE A 78 -12.17 6.33 1.02
N GLU A 79 -13.05 6.86 1.86
CA GLU A 79 -14.22 6.14 2.40
C GLU A 79 -15.20 5.70 1.31
N THR A 80 -15.21 6.38 0.15
CA THR A 80 -16.03 5.93 -0.98
C THR A 80 -15.55 4.61 -1.61
N GLY A 81 -14.32 4.18 -1.34
CA GLY A 81 -13.67 3.05 -2.03
C GLY A 81 -13.38 3.29 -3.52
N ARG A 82 -13.52 4.52 -4.03
CA ARG A 82 -13.34 4.86 -5.45
C ARG A 82 -12.03 5.55 -5.76
N ALA A 83 -11.24 5.88 -4.73
CA ALA A 83 -9.93 6.51 -4.92
C ALA A 83 -9.04 5.62 -5.80
N LYS A 84 -8.46 6.20 -6.87
CA LYS A 84 -7.49 5.53 -7.73
C LYS A 84 -6.12 6.14 -7.52
N GLY A 85 -5.16 5.31 -7.15
CA GLY A 85 -3.82 5.78 -6.80
C GLY A 85 -3.79 6.41 -5.41
N LYS A 86 -2.73 7.18 -5.15
CA LYS A 86 -2.50 7.84 -3.86
C LYS A 86 -3.00 9.28 -3.89
N ILE A 87 -3.63 9.69 -2.79
CA ILE A 87 -3.95 11.09 -2.52
C ILE A 87 -2.83 11.67 -1.67
N VAL A 88 -2.29 12.80 -2.10
CA VAL A 88 -1.18 13.48 -1.41
C VAL A 88 -1.62 14.86 -0.97
N LEU A 89 -1.24 15.23 0.24
CA LEU A 89 -1.28 16.59 0.75
C LEU A 89 0.16 17.03 1.07
N GLU A 90 0.48 18.30 0.90
CA GLU A 90 1.84 18.80 1.03
C GLU A 90 1.90 20.14 1.76
N GLY A 91 2.92 20.28 2.60
CA GLY A 91 3.12 21.48 3.40
C GLY A 91 2.17 21.59 4.60
N PHE A 92 2.52 22.45 5.52
CA PHE A 92 1.73 22.81 6.69
C PHE A 92 1.38 24.29 6.63
#